data_34ac187e796afee68901f30ac199b22f
#
_entry.id   34ac187e796afee68901f30ac199b22f
#
_cell.length_a   1.000
_cell.length_b   1.000
_cell.length_c   1.000
_cell.angle_alpha   90.00
_cell.angle_beta   90.00
_cell.angle_gamma   90.00
#
_symmetry.space_group_name_H-M   'P 1'
#
loop_
_entity.id
_entity.type
_entity.pdbx_description
1 polymer ?
#
loop_
_entity_poly.entity_id
_entity_poly.type
_entity_poly.pdbx_seq_one_letter_code
_entity_poly.pdbx_strand_id
1 'polypeptide(L)'
;IWEDECYLLSKRKFRENANIINIFTKEKGKVDGIVYGGTSRKIRNYLQISNKLFVSHSSKNENKIGYFKTELIKPISPLYFNDKERTSALISICSLLNTLLPEAQQNKKIYSSFEKLINSINLENWIFIYIFFELNLIKDLGYDTNLRQYSSTESKNNDIYGFSAYNNSNGFDPNIISYSLKSGIENQFSSIEITYKDNNIL
;
A
#
# COMPACT_ATOMS: atom_id res chain seq x y z
N ILE A 1 23.31 5.39 13.29
CA ILE A 1 22.78 4.00 13.40
C ILE A 1 21.37 4.10 13.96
N TRP A 2 20.42 3.39 13.38
CA TRP A 2 19.05 3.26 13.86
C TRP A 2 18.47 1.91 13.46
N GLU A 3 17.40 1.50 14.15
CA GLU A 3 16.67 0.27 13.91
C GLU A 3 15.18 0.57 13.81
N ASP A 4 14.46 -0.15 12.96
CA ASP A 4 13.02 0.02 12.81
C ASP A 4 12.39 -1.21 12.13
N GLU A 5 11.08 -1.35 12.28
CA GLU A 5 10.26 -2.24 11.46
C GLU A 5 9.87 -1.56 10.18
N CYS A 6 9.86 -2.31 9.09
CA CYS A 6 9.56 -1.76 7.78
C CYS A 6 8.87 -2.76 6.85
N TYR A 7 8.32 -2.23 5.78
CA TYR A 7 7.85 -3.02 4.64
C TYR A 7 8.78 -2.82 3.45
N LEU A 8 9.10 -3.91 2.75
CA LEU A 8 9.92 -3.86 1.54
C LEU A 8 9.07 -3.37 0.36
N LEU A 9 9.37 -2.18 -0.15
CA LEU A 9 8.66 -1.59 -1.28
C LEU A 9 9.24 -1.99 -2.63
N SER A 10 10.57 -1.99 -2.74
CA SER A 10 11.25 -2.38 -3.98
C SER A 10 12.62 -2.99 -3.71
N LYS A 11 13.09 -3.73 -4.69
CA LYS A 11 14.40 -4.37 -4.67
C LYS A 11 15.00 -4.36 -6.06
N ARG A 12 16.27 -3.95 -6.15
CA ARG A 12 17.05 -4.03 -7.41
C ARG A 12 18.43 -4.61 -7.14
N LYS A 13 18.94 -5.36 -8.08
CA LYS A 13 20.31 -5.90 -8.00
C LYS A 13 21.32 -4.75 -8.02
N PHE A 14 22.31 -4.84 -7.14
CA PHE A 14 23.43 -3.92 -7.06
C PHE A 14 24.70 -4.70 -6.84
N ARG A 15 25.64 -4.63 -7.80
CA ARG A 15 26.85 -5.45 -7.83
C ARG A 15 26.54 -6.95 -7.80
N GLU A 16 27.58 -7.79 -7.67
CA GLU A 16 27.41 -9.25 -7.72
C GLU A 16 26.67 -9.82 -6.50
N ASN A 17 26.94 -9.29 -5.32
CA ASN A 17 26.46 -9.85 -4.05
C ASN A 17 25.70 -8.84 -3.19
N ALA A 18 25.03 -7.87 -3.79
CA ALA A 18 24.26 -6.88 -3.06
C ALA A 18 22.96 -6.52 -3.78
N ASN A 19 21.98 -6.06 -3.01
CA ASN A 19 20.79 -5.42 -3.52
C ASN A 19 20.66 -4.02 -2.92
N ILE A 20 20.14 -3.07 -3.69
CA ILE A 20 19.56 -1.86 -3.14
C ILE A 20 18.09 -2.14 -2.91
N ILE A 21 17.60 -1.81 -1.75
CA ILE A 21 16.21 -1.92 -1.38
C ILE A 21 15.65 -0.57 -0.96
N ASN A 22 14.38 -0.34 -1.29
CA ASN A 22 13.59 0.75 -0.73
C ASN A 22 12.62 0.16 0.27
N ILE A 23 12.59 0.73 1.45
CA ILE A 23 11.75 0.29 2.57
C ILE A 23 10.89 1.45 3.05
N PHE A 24 9.73 1.11 3.59
CA PHE A 24 8.86 2.06 4.26
C PHE A 24 8.83 1.75 5.75
N THR A 25 9.37 2.66 6.55
CA THR A 25 9.45 2.55 8.00
C THR A 25 8.46 3.48 8.67
N LYS A 26 8.13 3.17 9.92
CA LYS A 26 7.19 3.97 10.70
C LYS A 26 7.78 5.31 11.12
N GLU A 27 9.05 5.31 11.53
CA GLU A 27 9.69 6.50 12.12
C GLU A 27 10.53 7.30 11.12
N LYS A 28 11.06 6.67 10.08
CA LYS A 28 11.94 7.32 9.10
C LYS A 28 11.29 7.54 7.73
N GLY A 29 10.06 7.01 7.51
CA GLY A 29 9.40 7.08 6.22
C GLY A 29 10.04 6.16 5.17
N LYS A 30 10.05 6.58 3.92
CA LYS A 30 10.70 5.83 2.84
C LYS A 30 12.20 6.08 2.86
N VAL A 31 12.98 5.01 2.91
CA VAL A 31 14.43 5.06 2.94
C VAL A 31 15.01 3.98 2.04
N ASP A 32 16.11 4.27 1.39
CA ASP A 32 16.85 3.29 0.61
C ASP A 32 18.17 2.90 1.29
N GLY A 33 18.67 1.73 0.93
CA GLY A 33 19.94 1.26 1.44
C GLY A 33 20.39 -0.04 0.80
N ILE A 34 21.65 -0.38 1.03
CA ILE A 34 22.31 -1.54 0.47
C ILE A 34 22.23 -2.72 1.43
N VAL A 35 21.78 -3.86 0.94
CA VAL A 35 21.84 -5.15 1.63
C VAL A 35 22.93 -6.00 1.00
N TYR A 36 24.01 -6.23 1.73
CA TYR A 36 25.03 -7.18 1.34
C TYR A 36 24.59 -8.63 1.54
N GLY A 37 25.07 -9.52 0.69
CA GLY A 37 24.62 -10.91 0.70
C GLY A 37 23.17 -11.10 0.23
N GLY A 38 22.52 -10.04 -0.26
CA GLY A 38 21.12 -10.04 -0.69
C GLY A 38 20.83 -10.99 -1.85
N THR A 39 21.87 -11.49 -2.53
CA THR A 39 21.77 -12.54 -3.55
C THR A 39 21.88 -13.95 -2.98
N SER A 40 22.33 -14.11 -1.74
CA SER A 40 22.39 -15.41 -1.07
C SER A 40 21.01 -16.04 -0.97
N ARG A 41 20.94 -17.37 -1.03
CA ARG A 41 19.69 -18.12 -0.97
C ARG A 41 18.85 -17.75 0.28
N LYS A 42 19.51 -17.61 1.43
CA LYS A 42 18.85 -17.28 2.70
C LYS A 42 18.15 -15.92 2.63
N ILE A 43 18.87 -14.86 2.26
CA ILE A 43 18.34 -13.48 2.22
C ILE A 43 17.34 -13.33 1.08
N ARG A 44 17.64 -13.87 -0.11
CA ARG A 44 16.77 -13.80 -1.27
C ARG A 44 15.37 -14.37 -1.00
N ASN A 45 15.27 -15.41 -0.18
CA ASN A 45 14.00 -16.07 0.12
C ASN A 45 13.03 -15.16 0.88
N TYR A 46 13.52 -14.32 1.78
CA TYR A 46 12.65 -13.44 2.56
C TYR A 46 12.66 -11.97 2.09
N LEU A 47 13.64 -11.58 1.29
CA LEU A 47 13.72 -10.23 0.73
C LEU A 47 12.77 -10.11 -0.46
N GLN A 48 11.47 -10.21 -0.18
CA GLN A 48 10.38 -10.15 -1.16
C GLN A 48 9.53 -8.91 -0.91
N ILE A 49 9.04 -8.28 -2.00
CA ILE A 49 8.20 -7.09 -1.94
C ILE A 49 7.00 -7.35 -1.02
N SER A 50 6.59 -6.35 -0.27
CA SER A 50 5.55 -6.35 0.76
C SER A 50 5.88 -7.08 2.06
N ASN A 51 6.93 -7.88 2.14
CA ASN A 51 7.29 -8.53 3.40
C ASN A 51 7.64 -7.51 4.49
N LYS A 52 7.22 -7.81 5.73
CA LYS A 52 7.60 -7.03 6.90
C LYS A 52 8.94 -7.49 7.42
N LEU A 53 9.86 -6.56 7.54
CA LEU A 53 11.24 -6.79 7.95
C LEU A 53 11.60 -5.94 9.16
N PHE A 54 12.53 -6.43 9.96
CA PHE A 54 13.31 -5.64 10.89
C PHE A 54 14.61 -5.21 10.20
N VAL A 55 14.98 -3.95 10.33
CA VAL A 55 16.20 -3.42 9.72
C VAL A 55 17.04 -2.67 10.73
N SER A 56 18.35 -2.91 10.67
CA SER A 56 19.37 -2.10 11.35
C SER A 56 20.13 -1.32 10.30
N HIS A 57 20.02 -0.01 10.34
CA HIS A 57 20.68 0.90 9.40
C HIS A 57 22.03 1.37 9.95
N SER A 58 23.04 1.38 9.10
CA SER A 58 24.33 2.00 9.37
C SER A 58 24.82 2.80 8.16
N SER A 59 25.30 4.01 8.40
CA SER A 59 25.97 4.82 7.39
C SER A 59 27.25 5.40 7.97
N LYS A 60 28.29 5.47 7.15
CA LYS A 60 29.56 6.12 7.52
C LYS A 60 29.52 7.63 7.29
N ASN A 61 28.68 8.09 6.36
CA ASN A 61 28.52 9.50 6.01
C ASN A 61 27.05 9.76 5.71
N GLU A 62 26.54 10.91 6.16
CA GLU A 62 25.13 11.31 5.96
C GLU A 62 24.75 11.46 4.48
N ASN A 63 25.70 11.79 3.62
CA ASN A 63 25.47 12.02 2.19
C ASN A 63 25.66 10.75 1.32
N LYS A 64 25.78 9.57 1.91
CA LYS A 64 25.92 8.31 1.17
C LYS A 64 24.82 7.34 1.55
N ILE A 65 24.40 6.57 0.56
CA ILE A 65 23.47 5.45 0.77
C ILE A 65 24.02 4.54 1.88
N GLY A 66 23.19 4.26 2.87
CA GLY A 66 23.55 3.44 4.00
C GLY A 66 23.45 1.94 3.72
N TYR A 67 23.75 1.16 4.74
CA TYR A 67 23.70 -0.29 4.70
C TYR A 67 22.60 -0.79 5.64
N PHE A 68 21.88 -1.79 5.18
CA PHE A 68 20.88 -2.48 5.99
C PHE A 68 21.34 -3.91 6.32
N LYS A 69 21.25 -4.26 7.60
CA LYS A 69 21.05 -5.64 8.02
C LYS A 69 19.56 -5.87 8.12
N THR A 70 19.09 -6.99 7.61
CA THR A 70 17.65 -7.26 7.52
C THR A 70 17.32 -8.61 8.14
N GLU A 71 16.20 -8.68 8.85
CA GLU A 71 15.61 -9.89 9.39
C GLU A 71 14.13 -9.94 9.02
N LEU A 72 13.61 -11.15 8.78
CA LEU A 72 12.19 -11.32 8.46
C LEU A 72 11.36 -11.28 9.75
N ILE A 73 10.38 -10.38 9.79
CA ILE A 73 9.34 -10.38 10.84
C ILE A 73 8.15 -11.21 10.39
N LYS A 74 7.56 -10.85 9.22
CA LYS A 74 6.35 -11.49 8.72
C LYS A 74 6.45 -11.67 7.21
N PRO A 75 6.33 -12.90 6.71
CA PRO A 75 6.17 -13.13 5.28
C PRO A 75 4.76 -12.73 4.87
N ILE A 76 4.64 -11.96 3.79
CA ILE A 76 3.35 -11.54 3.22
C ILE A 76 3.23 -12.04 1.79
N SER A 77 4.13 -11.64 0.93
CA SER A 77 4.16 -12.05 -0.47
C SER A 77 4.07 -13.58 -0.67
N PRO A 78 4.80 -14.42 0.09
CA PRO A 78 4.71 -15.87 -0.10
C PRO A 78 3.34 -16.47 0.21
N LEU A 79 2.53 -15.83 1.05
CA LEU A 79 1.19 -16.32 1.40
C LEU A 79 0.22 -16.26 0.20
N TYR A 80 0.50 -15.39 -0.76
CA TYR A 80 -0.37 -15.12 -1.91
C TYR A 80 0.25 -15.52 -3.25
N PHE A 81 1.27 -16.36 -3.25
CA PHE A 81 1.97 -16.77 -4.47
C PHE A 81 1.06 -17.35 -5.54
N ASN A 82 0.03 -18.08 -5.13
CA ASN A 82 -0.95 -18.71 -6.01
C ASN A 82 -2.18 -17.82 -6.27
N ASP A 83 -2.26 -16.64 -5.65
CA ASP A 83 -3.33 -15.68 -5.81
C ASP A 83 -2.83 -14.49 -6.62
N LYS A 84 -3.14 -14.50 -7.92
CA LYS A 84 -2.67 -13.48 -8.86
C LYS A 84 -3.19 -12.09 -8.53
N GLU A 85 -4.43 -11.99 -8.06
CA GLU A 85 -5.07 -10.71 -7.75
C GLU A 85 -4.40 -10.05 -6.55
N ARG A 86 -4.28 -10.78 -5.45
CA ARG A 86 -3.61 -10.28 -4.24
C ARG A 86 -2.13 -9.99 -4.47
N THR A 87 -1.45 -10.85 -5.21
CA THR A 87 -0.04 -10.62 -5.57
C THR A 87 0.13 -9.36 -6.40
N SER A 88 -0.73 -9.15 -7.41
CA SER A 88 -0.69 -7.94 -8.25
C SER A 88 -1.00 -6.69 -7.42
N ALA A 89 -1.98 -6.74 -6.53
CA ALA A 89 -2.32 -5.64 -5.64
C ALA A 89 -1.15 -5.27 -4.70
N LEU A 90 -0.49 -6.26 -4.10
CA LEU A 90 0.68 -6.03 -3.25
C LEU A 90 1.83 -5.37 -4.00
N ILE A 91 2.12 -5.83 -5.20
CA ILE A 91 3.18 -5.24 -6.05
C ILE A 91 2.80 -3.82 -6.45
N SER A 92 1.55 -3.60 -6.86
CA SER A 92 1.04 -2.29 -7.29
C SER A 92 1.13 -1.28 -6.16
N ILE A 93 0.62 -1.60 -4.98
CA ILE A 93 0.60 -0.66 -3.86
C ILE A 93 2.02 -0.35 -3.35
N CYS A 94 2.91 -1.33 -3.31
CA CYS A 94 4.32 -1.10 -2.96
C CYS A 94 5.00 -0.19 -3.99
N SER A 95 4.69 -0.36 -5.28
CA SER A 95 5.20 0.51 -6.35
C SER A 95 4.66 1.94 -6.22
N LEU A 96 3.38 2.11 -5.93
CA LEU A 96 2.77 3.42 -5.69
C LEU A 96 3.43 4.13 -4.49
N LEU A 97 3.57 3.46 -3.35
CA LEU A 97 4.25 4.02 -2.19
C LEU A 97 5.70 4.38 -2.50
N ASN A 98 6.41 3.50 -3.22
CA ASN A 98 7.79 3.76 -3.61
C ASN A 98 7.93 5.01 -4.51
N THR A 99 6.93 5.27 -5.36
CA THR A 99 6.94 6.40 -6.29
C THR A 99 6.47 7.69 -5.64
N LEU A 100 5.41 7.62 -4.84
CA LEU A 100 4.70 8.80 -4.35
C LEU A 100 5.25 9.33 -3.02
N LEU A 101 5.81 8.46 -2.17
CA LEU A 101 6.33 8.92 -0.89
C LEU A 101 7.67 9.66 -1.07
N PRO A 102 7.83 10.83 -0.45
CA PRO A 102 9.12 11.50 -0.38
C PRO A 102 10.11 10.69 0.45
N GLU A 103 11.40 10.84 0.15
CA GLU A 103 12.46 10.15 0.88
C GLU A 103 12.70 10.78 2.25
N ALA A 104 12.99 9.92 3.22
CA ALA A 104 13.34 10.28 4.59
C ALA A 104 12.32 11.19 5.31
N GLN A 105 11.08 11.18 4.85
CA GLN A 105 9.99 11.92 5.47
C GLN A 105 9.05 10.97 6.19
N GLN A 106 8.95 11.12 7.50
CA GLN A 106 8.03 10.35 8.32
C GLN A 106 6.58 10.60 7.91
N ASN A 107 5.81 9.53 7.75
CA ASN A 107 4.37 9.59 7.53
C ASN A 107 3.66 8.46 8.27
N LYS A 108 3.45 8.66 9.58
CA LYS A 108 2.82 7.65 10.46
C LYS A 108 1.40 7.29 10.02
N LYS A 109 0.67 8.25 9.46
CA LYS A 109 -0.71 8.03 9.02
C LYS A 109 -0.75 7.06 7.84
N ILE A 110 0.03 7.31 6.81
CA ILE A 110 0.11 6.42 5.64
C ILE A 110 0.66 5.05 6.07
N TYR A 111 1.69 5.01 6.93
CA TYR A 111 2.25 3.75 7.43
C TYR A 111 1.18 2.90 8.14
N SER A 112 0.43 3.50 9.07
CA SER A 112 -0.62 2.80 9.81
C SER A 112 -1.75 2.33 8.88
N SER A 113 -2.14 3.13 7.89
CA SER A 113 -3.15 2.76 6.89
C SER A 113 -2.66 1.61 6.01
N PHE A 114 -1.40 1.63 5.61
CA PHE A 114 -0.80 0.54 4.84
C PHE A 114 -0.72 -0.76 5.65
N GLU A 115 -0.34 -0.67 6.93
CA GLU A 115 -0.32 -1.83 7.82
C GLU A 115 -1.71 -2.46 7.99
N LYS A 116 -2.76 -1.63 8.11
CA LYS A 116 -4.15 -2.11 8.13
C LYS A 116 -4.53 -2.82 6.83
N LEU A 117 -4.20 -2.25 5.66
CA LEU A 117 -4.41 -2.88 4.37
C LEU A 117 -3.75 -4.27 4.31
N ILE A 118 -2.47 -4.34 4.66
CA ILE A 118 -1.71 -5.60 4.64
C ILE A 118 -2.33 -6.65 5.57
N ASN A 119 -2.80 -6.24 6.74
CA ASN A 119 -3.43 -7.16 7.68
C ASN A 119 -4.84 -7.60 7.25
N SER A 120 -5.47 -6.86 6.37
CA SER A 120 -6.82 -7.14 5.87
C SER A 120 -6.86 -7.80 4.49
N ILE A 121 -5.72 -8.00 3.85
CA ILE A 121 -5.66 -8.51 2.47
C ILE A 121 -6.15 -9.98 2.34
N ASN A 122 -6.24 -10.70 3.45
CA ASN A 122 -6.80 -12.06 3.50
C ASN A 122 -8.33 -12.10 3.59
N LEU A 123 -8.99 -10.98 3.85
CA LEU A 123 -10.44 -10.90 3.94
C LEU A 123 -11.09 -11.03 2.56
N GLU A 124 -12.36 -11.42 2.51
CA GLU A 124 -13.11 -11.50 1.25
C GLU A 124 -13.28 -10.14 0.57
N ASN A 125 -13.50 -9.10 1.38
CA ASN A 125 -13.70 -7.74 0.92
C ASN A 125 -12.40 -6.92 0.78
N TRP A 126 -11.24 -7.56 0.69
CA TRP A 126 -9.92 -6.92 0.65
C TRP A 126 -9.77 -5.88 -0.47
N ILE A 127 -10.41 -6.10 -1.61
CA ILE A 127 -10.30 -5.20 -2.76
C ILE A 127 -10.88 -3.82 -2.45
N PHE A 128 -11.91 -3.75 -1.63
CA PHE A 128 -12.50 -2.49 -1.22
C PHE A 128 -11.58 -1.74 -0.27
N ILE A 129 -10.97 -2.46 0.66
CA ILE A 129 -9.97 -1.89 1.58
C ILE A 129 -8.77 -1.36 0.79
N TYR A 130 -8.38 -2.06 -0.27
CA TYR A 130 -7.33 -1.63 -1.19
C TYR A 130 -7.69 -0.33 -1.91
N ILE A 131 -8.87 -0.24 -2.50
CA ILE A 131 -9.35 0.98 -3.18
C ILE A 131 -9.42 2.16 -2.20
N PHE A 132 -9.94 1.92 -1.00
CA PHE A 132 -9.97 2.96 0.04
C PHE A 132 -8.59 3.42 0.44
N PHE A 133 -7.65 2.50 0.54
CA PHE A 133 -6.28 2.88 0.83
C PHE A 133 -5.71 3.79 -0.25
N GLU A 134 -5.91 3.46 -1.54
CA GLU A 134 -5.43 4.29 -2.65
C GLU A 134 -6.05 5.70 -2.62
N LEU A 135 -7.35 5.80 -2.40
CA LEU A 135 -8.05 7.09 -2.30
C LEU A 135 -7.56 7.93 -1.12
N ASN A 136 -7.36 7.31 0.03
CA ASN A 136 -6.81 7.98 1.19
C ASN A 136 -5.34 8.38 1.00
N LEU A 137 -4.56 7.56 0.32
CA LEU A 137 -3.17 7.86 -0.01
C LEU A 137 -3.09 9.15 -0.85
N ILE A 138 -3.89 9.25 -1.90
CA ILE A 138 -3.96 10.43 -2.76
C ILE A 138 -4.34 11.68 -1.94
N LYS A 139 -5.34 11.56 -1.08
CA LYS A 139 -5.76 12.64 -0.18
C LYS A 139 -4.67 13.04 0.81
N ASP A 140 -4.03 12.07 1.43
CA ASP A 140 -2.99 12.31 2.45
C ASP A 140 -1.71 12.91 1.84
N LEU A 141 -1.50 12.72 0.55
CA LEU A 141 -0.43 13.37 -0.23
C LEU A 141 -0.79 14.77 -0.71
N GLY A 142 -2.00 15.26 -0.38
CA GLY A 142 -2.41 16.63 -0.71
C GLY A 142 -3.08 16.79 -2.07
N TYR A 143 -3.32 15.70 -2.79
CA TYR A 143 -4.14 15.74 -3.99
C TYR A 143 -5.61 15.75 -3.58
N ASP A 144 -6.22 16.91 -3.54
CA ASP A 144 -7.64 17.05 -3.23
C ASP A 144 -8.49 16.56 -4.41
N THR A 145 -8.78 15.27 -4.40
CA THR A 145 -9.82 14.73 -5.27
C THR A 145 -11.16 15.12 -4.64
N ASN A 146 -11.79 16.15 -5.17
CA ASN A 146 -13.11 16.59 -4.71
C ASN A 146 -14.20 15.60 -5.17
N LEU A 147 -14.11 14.36 -4.64
CA LEU A 147 -15.01 13.26 -4.96
C LEU A 147 -16.47 13.59 -4.62
N ARG A 148 -16.71 14.60 -3.75
CA ARG A 148 -18.04 15.10 -3.44
C ARG A 148 -18.73 15.77 -4.64
N GLN A 149 -17.96 16.35 -5.56
CA GLN A 149 -18.51 17.03 -6.73
C GLN A 149 -19.09 16.06 -7.76
N TYR A 150 -18.64 14.82 -7.75
CA TYR A 150 -19.14 13.76 -8.65
C TYR A 150 -20.35 13.01 -8.09
N SER A 151 -20.64 13.12 -6.79
CA SER A 151 -21.79 12.47 -6.16
C SER A 151 -23.11 13.22 -6.38
N SER A 152 -23.08 14.44 -6.89
CA SER A 152 -24.27 15.28 -7.06
C SER A 152 -24.83 15.29 -8.50
N THR A 153 -24.19 14.62 -9.42
CA THR A 153 -24.75 14.46 -10.77
C THR A 153 -25.73 13.28 -10.76
N GLU A 154 -27.00 13.56 -10.52
CA GLU A 154 -28.07 12.66 -10.86
C GLU A 154 -28.02 12.38 -12.36
N SER A 155 -27.39 11.29 -12.75
CA SER A 155 -27.55 10.82 -14.11
C SER A 155 -28.87 10.04 -14.16
N LYS A 156 -29.77 10.48 -14.99
CA LYS A 156 -31.04 9.83 -15.32
C LYS A 156 -30.86 8.51 -16.07
N ASN A 157 -29.66 8.10 -16.34
CA ASN A 157 -29.31 6.83 -16.95
C ASN A 157 -28.56 5.97 -15.95
N ASN A 158 -28.98 4.73 -15.79
CA ASN A 158 -28.57 3.74 -14.78
C ASN A 158 -27.07 3.36 -14.74
N ASP A 159 -26.17 4.11 -15.31
CA ASP A 159 -24.81 3.68 -15.58
C ASP A 159 -23.70 4.51 -14.92
N ILE A 160 -24.01 5.56 -14.17
CA ILE A 160 -23.01 6.38 -13.50
C ILE A 160 -23.30 6.50 -12.02
N TYR A 161 -22.44 5.92 -11.23
CA TYR A 161 -22.50 6.00 -9.78
C TYR A 161 -21.34 6.83 -9.27
N GLY A 162 -21.67 7.93 -8.61
CA GLY A 162 -20.70 8.77 -7.93
C GLY A 162 -20.30 8.19 -6.59
N PHE A 163 -19.14 8.61 -6.09
CA PHE A 163 -18.77 8.35 -4.71
C PHE A 163 -19.68 9.12 -3.75
N SER A 164 -20.64 8.45 -3.14
CA SER A 164 -21.47 9.02 -2.10
C SER A 164 -21.11 8.43 -0.75
N ALA A 165 -19.94 8.60 -0.28
CA ALA A 165 -19.72 8.24 1.10
C ALA A 165 -18.46 8.85 1.65
N TYR A 166 -18.56 10.05 2.06
CA TYR A 166 -17.64 10.51 3.06
C TYR A 166 -18.31 11.54 3.96
N ASN A 167 -18.92 11.07 4.98
CA ASN A 167 -19.16 11.87 6.16
C ASN A 167 -18.21 11.35 7.21
N ASN A 168 -17.17 12.07 7.40
CA ASN A 168 -16.66 12.46 8.70
C ASN A 168 -15.17 12.76 8.66
N SER A 169 -14.81 13.78 9.36
CA SER A 169 -13.49 14.30 9.66
C SER A 169 -12.51 13.31 10.32
N ASN A 170 -12.88 12.05 10.52
CA ASN A 170 -12.12 11.11 11.36
C ASN A 170 -11.59 9.85 10.68
N GLY A 171 -11.49 9.80 9.36
CA GLY A 171 -10.83 8.68 8.72
C GLY A 171 -11.78 7.51 8.39
N PHE A 172 -11.19 6.38 8.10
CA PHE A 172 -11.81 5.14 7.68
C PHE A 172 -12.93 4.69 8.65
N ASP A 173 -14.14 4.56 8.14
CA ASP A 173 -15.24 3.94 8.87
C ASP A 173 -15.35 2.46 8.42
N PRO A 174 -15.14 1.52 9.34
CA PRO A 174 -15.25 0.09 9.03
C PRO A 174 -16.68 -0.36 8.69
N ASN A 175 -17.68 0.50 8.88
CA ASN A 175 -19.08 0.18 8.60
C ASN A 175 -19.50 0.45 7.15
N ILE A 176 -18.61 0.91 6.30
CA ILE A 176 -18.89 1.01 4.86
C ILE A 176 -18.86 -0.39 4.28
N ILE A 177 -20.01 -0.87 3.82
CA ILE A 177 -20.15 -2.29 3.55
C ILE A 177 -20.54 -2.62 2.11
N SER A 178 -20.91 -1.71 1.25
CA SER A 178 -21.22 -2.12 -0.08
C SER A 178 -20.54 -1.30 -1.15
N TYR A 179 -19.92 -2.01 -2.03
CA TYR A 179 -19.37 -1.46 -3.25
C TYR A 179 -19.92 -2.30 -4.40
N SER A 180 -20.41 -1.67 -5.42
CA SER A 180 -20.67 -2.36 -6.66
C SER A 180 -19.70 -1.89 -7.72
N LEU A 181 -19.00 -2.84 -8.29
CA LEU A 181 -18.24 -2.64 -9.50
C LEU A 181 -19.15 -3.02 -10.65
N LYS A 182 -19.54 -2.05 -11.47
CA LYS A 182 -20.20 -2.32 -12.72
C LYS A 182 -19.20 -2.28 -13.85
N SER A 183 -19.09 -3.34 -14.59
CA SER A 183 -18.36 -3.34 -15.85
C SER A 183 -19.25 -2.74 -16.93
N GLY A 184 -18.75 -1.76 -17.65
CA GLY A 184 -19.35 -1.31 -18.89
C GLY A 184 -19.17 -2.32 -20.01
N ILE A 185 -19.73 -2.01 -21.17
CA ILE A 185 -19.54 -2.77 -22.41
C ILE A 185 -18.03 -2.92 -22.63
N GLU A 186 -17.57 -4.13 -22.95
CA GLU A 186 -16.15 -4.47 -23.17
C GLU A 186 -15.26 -4.67 -21.93
N ASN A 187 -15.80 -5.16 -20.81
CA ASN A 187 -15.00 -5.42 -19.60
C ASN A 187 -14.25 -4.21 -19.02
N GLN A 188 -14.64 -3.01 -19.35
CA GLN A 188 -14.12 -1.81 -18.70
C GLN A 188 -15.00 -1.47 -17.51
N PHE A 189 -14.39 -1.21 -16.36
CA PHE A 189 -15.10 -0.70 -15.20
C PHE A 189 -15.52 0.73 -15.47
N SER A 190 -16.82 0.96 -15.62
CA SER A 190 -17.37 2.29 -15.87
C SER A 190 -17.67 3.07 -14.61
N SER A 191 -17.82 2.38 -13.45
CA SER A 191 -18.16 3.03 -12.21
C SER A 191 -17.88 2.15 -10.99
N ILE A 192 -17.66 2.79 -9.86
CA ILE A 192 -17.60 2.15 -8.54
C ILE A 192 -18.71 2.79 -7.72
N GLU A 193 -19.66 2.00 -7.27
CA GLU A 193 -20.67 2.44 -6.31
C GLU A 193 -20.25 2.03 -4.92
N ILE A 194 -20.21 3.01 -4.02
CA ILE A 194 -19.94 2.81 -2.62
C ILE A 194 -21.20 3.21 -1.87
N THR A 195 -21.86 2.24 -1.28
CA THR A 195 -23.01 2.50 -0.44
C THR A 195 -22.64 2.31 1.02
N TYR A 196 -23.03 3.28 1.82
CA TYR A 196 -22.94 3.17 3.26
C TYR A 196 -24.08 2.29 3.76
N LYS A 197 -23.76 1.28 4.54
CA LYS A 197 -24.78 0.48 5.20
C LYS A 197 -24.96 0.96 6.62
N ASP A 198 -26.14 1.47 6.91
CA ASP A 198 -26.63 1.41 8.26
C ASP A 198 -26.77 -0.08 8.67
N ASN A 199 -26.56 -0.35 9.95
CA ASN A 199 -26.50 -1.69 10.55
C ASN A 199 -27.68 -2.64 10.26
N ASN A 200 -28.58 -2.29 9.36
CA ASN A 200 -29.82 -3.02 9.07
C ASN A 200 -29.99 -3.41 7.59
N ILE A 201 -28.98 -3.24 6.75
CA ILE A 201 -29.11 -3.63 5.36
C ILE A 201 -28.00 -4.63 5.05
N LEU A 202 -28.41 -5.76 4.63
CA LEU A 202 -27.57 -6.90 4.22
C LEU A 202 -26.98 -6.71 2.84
#